data_4e1d8604e4f0677677f54f4a405bb2fc
#
_entry.id   4e1d8604e4f0677677f54f4a405bb2fc
#
_cell.length_a   1.000
_cell.length_b   1.000
_cell.length_c   1.000
_cell.angle_alpha   90.00
_cell.angle_beta   90.00
_cell.angle_gamma   90.00
#
_symmetry.space_group_name_H-M   'P 1'
#
loop_
_entity.id
_entity.type
_entity.pdbx_description
1 polymer ?
#
loop_
_entity_poly.entity_id
_entity_poly.type
_entity_poly.pdbx_seq_one_letter_code
_entity_poly.pdbx_strand_id
1 'polypeptide(L)'
;MKKLIYLLVLLLLLAFTACSEKDNPSEVKILGYKLDQFINPDTVRIHIDTQAEADLEYRSLFAYEIVSSTDGFSPRQSAYAGYDLPWETFSQGYYVPNDDHRTWFPGMGLPSAFKVRNAGLFRLYRKVDVDAGNRGSKLIELRGLSTYTVDNWSDTAEDAIKLSDLLQGIAAYDSVAFVAVDGYSKNYQPELINDGYYLLNSEVTTFPNFNSTLPGNMKKFKKLAKINVYGATSAQNFDFALAPQEKADLTFTIPSDLSGFESTEMVTEK
;
A
#
# COMPACT_ATOMS: atom_id res chain seq x y z
N MET A 1 1.26 49.59 -60.71
CA MET A 1 1.88 49.54 -59.40
C MET A 1 0.89 49.12 -58.28
N LYS A 2 -0.28 49.71 -58.15
CA LYS A 2 -1.22 49.31 -57.06
C LYS A 2 -1.64 47.84 -57.06
N LYS A 3 -1.89 47.22 -58.22
CA LYS A 3 -2.28 45.80 -58.33
C LYS A 3 -1.15 44.81 -57.89
N LEU A 4 0.12 45.21 -58.11
CA LEU A 4 1.26 44.39 -57.73
C LEU A 4 1.45 44.36 -56.19
N ILE A 5 1.18 45.49 -55.54
CA ILE A 5 1.25 45.62 -54.09
C ILE A 5 0.17 44.77 -53.43
N TYR A 6 -1.05 44.73 -53.95
CA TYR A 6 -2.12 43.88 -53.41
C TYR A 6 -1.81 42.38 -53.56
N LEU A 7 -1.18 41.96 -54.66
CA LEU A 7 -0.77 40.59 -54.86
C LEU A 7 0.34 40.18 -53.86
N LEU A 8 1.29 41.08 -53.60
CA LEU A 8 2.38 40.85 -52.65
C LEU A 8 1.89 40.76 -51.22
N VAL A 9 0.92 41.62 -50.82
CA VAL A 9 0.31 41.59 -49.49
C VAL A 9 -0.53 40.34 -49.32
N LEU A 10 -1.24 39.87 -50.36
CA LEU A 10 -2.03 38.64 -50.31
C LEU A 10 -1.12 37.40 -50.21
N LEU A 11 0.01 37.37 -50.91
CA LEU A 11 1.01 36.32 -50.79
C LEU A 11 1.70 36.30 -49.38
N LEU A 12 1.97 37.47 -48.79
CA LEU A 12 2.50 37.56 -47.46
C LEU A 12 1.47 37.05 -46.42
N LEU A 13 0.19 37.42 -46.54
CA LEU A 13 -0.88 36.91 -45.67
C LEU A 13 -1.06 35.40 -45.77
N LEU A 14 -0.95 34.81 -46.95
CA LEU A 14 -0.98 33.35 -47.12
C LEU A 14 0.26 32.65 -46.57
N ALA A 15 1.43 33.29 -46.58
CA ALA A 15 2.63 32.75 -45.94
C ALA A 15 2.56 32.73 -44.42
N PHE A 16 1.83 33.69 -43.82
CA PHE A 16 1.63 33.70 -42.35
C PHE A 16 0.58 32.70 -41.88
N THR A 17 -0.33 32.23 -42.73
CA THR A 17 -1.30 31.20 -42.36
C THR A 17 -0.75 29.77 -42.53
N ALA A 18 0.36 29.59 -43.25
CA ALA A 18 1.01 28.28 -43.47
C ALA A 18 2.06 27.92 -42.41
N CYS A 19 2.34 28.80 -41.43
CA CYS A 19 3.33 28.57 -40.38
C CYS A 19 2.73 28.67 -38.98
N SER A 20 1.64 27.94 -38.71
CA SER A 20 1.20 27.71 -37.34
C SER A 20 0.48 26.37 -37.16
N GLU A 21 0.92 25.33 -37.87
CA GLU A 21 0.93 24.05 -37.20
C GLU A 21 2.13 24.11 -36.23
N LYS A 22 1.92 24.64 -35.02
CA LYS A 22 2.72 24.19 -33.91
C LYS A 22 2.57 22.68 -33.95
N ASP A 23 3.68 21.98 -34.20
CA ASP A 23 3.79 20.58 -33.85
C ASP A 23 3.39 20.51 -32.40
N ASN A 24 2.11 20.26 -32.13
CA ASN A 24 1.69 19.78 -30.81
C ASN A 24 2.57 18.57 -30.58
N PRO A 25 3.31 18.51 -29.46
CA PRO A 25 4.05 17.30 -29.14
C PRO A 25 3.07 16.16 -29.36
N SER A 26 3.43 15.23 -30.25
CA SER A 26 2.51 14.20 -30.69
C SER A 26 2.04 13.46 -29.47
N GLU A 27 0.79 13.68 -29.11
CA GLU A 27 0.14 12.95 -28.02
C GLU A 27 0.22 11.48 -28.36
N VAL A 28 0.99 10.73 -27.56
CA VAL A 28 1.08 9.28 -27.73
C VAL A 28 0.00 8.66 -26.87
N LYS A 29 -0.98 8.07 -27.53
CA LYS A 29 -2.00 7.27 -26.87
C LYS A 29 -1.40 5.93 -26.47
N ILE A 30 -1.45 5.61 -25.20
CA ILE A 30 -1.01 4.35 -24.65
C ILE A 30 -2.18 3.65 -23.94
N LEU A 31 -2.20 2.33 -23.99
CA LEU A 31 -3.16 1.54 -23.24
C LEU A 31 -2.56 1.18 -21.88
N GLY A 32 -3.27 1.54 -20.84
CA GLY A 32 -2.94 1.18 -19.47
C GLY A 32 -4.02 0.32 -18.84
N TYR A 33 -3.61 -0.57 -17.96
CA TYR A 33 -4.46 -1.44 -17.15
C TYR A 33 -4.32 -1.04 -15.70
N LYS A 34 -5.42 -0.76 -15.01
CA LYS A 34 -5.39 -0.43 -13.58
C LYS A 34 -4.74 -1.55 -12.77
N LEU A 35 -3.83 -1.20 -11.85
CA LEU A 35 -3.10 -2.18 -11.03
C LEU A 35 -4.00 -2.97 -10.10
N ASP A 36 -5.09 -2.37 -9.64
CA ASP A 36 -6.07 -3.02 -8.75
C ASP A 36 -6.76 -4.23 -9.37
N GLN A 37 -6.88 -4.28 -10.70
CA GLN A 37 -7.47 -5.42 -11.42
C GLN A 37 -6.63 -6.70 -11.28
N PHE A 38 -5.32 -6.57 -11.03
CA PHE A 38 -4.41 -7.72 -10.88
C PHE A 38 -4.43 -8.32 -9.47
N ILE A 39 -5.07 -7.65 -8.52
CA ILE A 39 -5.19 -8.12 -7.14
C ILE A 39 -6.55 -8.79 -6.96
N ASN A 40 -6.54 -10.12 -6.94
CA ASN A 40 -7.77 -10.87 -6.72
C ASN A 40 -8.29 -10.64 -5.29
N PRO A 41 -9.45 -10.00 -5.12
CA PRO A 41 -10.02 -9.70 -3.81
C PRO A 41 -10.36 -10.97 -3.02
N ASP A 42 -10.80 -12.02 -3.68
CA ASP A 42 -11.14 -13.28 -3.01
C ASP A 42 -9.89 -13.93 -2.39
N THR A 43 -8.74 -13.86 -3.07
CA THR A 43 -7.47 -14.36 -2.52
C THR A 43 -7.05 -13.57 -1.27
N VAL A 44 -7.17 -12.24 -1.31
CA VAL A 44 -6.85 -11.39 -0.16
C VAL A 44 -7.80 -11.69 1.01
N ARG A 45 -9.08 -11.84 0.73
CA ARG A 45 -10.11 -12.15 1.72
C ARG A 45 -9.88 -13.51 2.39
N ILE A 46 -9.60 -14.55 1.62
CA ILE A 46 -9.33 -15.89 2.15
C ILE A 46 -8.10 -15.90 3.05
N HIS A 47 -7.09 -15.10 2.72
CA HIS A 47 -5.87 -15.00 3.54
C HIS A 47 -6.15 -14.43 4.93
N ILE A 48 -7.11 -13.50 5.06
CA ILE A 48 -7.44 -12.84 6.33
C ILE A 48 -8.64 -13.47 7.01
N ASP A 49 -9.73 -13.61 6.28
CA ASP A 49 -10.99 -14.18 6.77
C ASP A 49 -11.93 -14.49 5.61
N THR A 50 -12.41 -15.72 5.55
CA THR A 50 -13.35 -16.21 4.52
C THR A 50 -14.75 -15.61 4.62
N GLN A 51 -15.08 -14.92 5.71
CA GLN A 51 -16.42 -14.34 5.96
C GLN A 51 -16.48 -12.82 5.70
N ALA A 52 -15.47 -12.27 5.04
CA ALA A 52 -15.40 -10.84 4.78
C ALA A 52 -16.46 -10.36 3.79
N GLU A 53 -17.01 -9.17 4.04
CA GLU A 53 -18.03 -8.54 3.20
C GLU A 53 -17.48 -7.49 2.24
N ALA A 54 -16.38 -6.79 2.60
CA ALA A 54 -15.86 -5.67 1.84
C ALA A 54 -14.42 -5.88 1.36
N ASP A 55 -14.24 -6.06 0.06
CA ASP A 55 -12.96 -6.38 -0.58
C ASP A 55 -11.93 -5.25 -0.46
N LEU A 56 -12.37 -3.99 -0.57
CA LEU A 56 -11.49 -2.82 -0.48
C LEU A 56 -10.85 -2.66 0.90
N GLU A 57 -11.59 -2.94 1.96
CA GLU A 57 -11.12 -2.83 3.34
C GLU A 57 -9.96 -3.80 3.61
N TYR A 58 -10.04 -5.02 3.07
CA TYR A 58 -8.96 -6.01 3.21
C TYR A 58 -7.73 -5.66 2.40
N ARG A 59 -7.89 -5.11 1.22
CA ARG A 59 -6.77 -4.65 0.40
C ARG A 59 -5.98 -3.53 1.07
N SER A 60 -6.65 -2.66 1.84
CA SER A 60 -6.00 -1.58 2.59
C SER A 60 -5.13 -2.06 3.75
N LEU A 61 -5.25 -3.33 4.16
CA LEU A 61 -4.41 -3.93 5.20
C LEU A 61 -3.00 -4.31 4.73
N PHE A 62 -2.67 -4.10 3.46
CA PHE A 62 -1.37 -4.47 2.90
C PHE A 62 -0.59 -3.25 2.41
N ALA A 63 0.73 -3.38 2.46
CA ALA A 63 1.66 -2.60 1.69
C ALA A 63 1.98 -3.34 0.39
N TYR A 64 2.13 -2.61 -0.71
CA TYR A 64 2.28 -3.16 -2.06
C TYR A 64 3.65 -2.87 -2.63
N GLU A 65 4.40 -3.93 -2.94
CA GLU A 65 5.66 -3.87 -3.66
C GLU A 65 5.45 -4.25 -5.11
N ILE A 66 6.04 -3.49 -6.03
CA ILE A 66 6.08 -3.80 -7.46
C ILE A 66 7.46 -4.32 -7.80
N VAL A 67 7.54 -5.47 -8.46
CA VAL A 67 8.79 -6.15 -8.77
C VAL A 67 8.93 -6.37 -10.27
N SER A 68 10.09 -6.03 -10.81
CA SER A 68 10.49 -6.36 -12.18
C SER A 68 10.69 -7.87 -12.33
N SER A 69 10.14 -8.44 -13.40
CA SER A 69 10.27 -9.87 -13.71
C SER A 69 11.62 -10.26 -14.31
N THR A 70 12.41 -9.27 -14.79
CA THR A 70 13.66 -9.51 -15.50
C THR A 70 14.90 -9.46 -14.62
N ASP A 71 14.96 -8.49 -13.71
CA ASP A 71 16.12 -8.22 -12.85
C ASP A 71 15.80 -8.24 -11.35
N GLY A 72 14.53 -8.44 -11.00
CA GLY A 72 14.06 -8.45 -9.62
C GLY A 72 14.05 -7.05 -8.97
N PHE A 73 14.29 -5.98 -9.74
CA PHE A 73 14.28 -4.62 -9.19
C PHE A 73 12.94 -4.30 -8.54
N SER A 74 13.02 -3.66 -7.38
CA SER A 74 11.87 -3.10 -6.67
C SER A 74 12.30 -1.81 -5.95
N PRO A 75 11.41 -0.80 -5.83
CA PRO A 75 11.67 0.38 -5.00
C PRO A 75 12.02 0.04 -3.56
N ARG A 76 11.45 -1.03 -3.01
CA ARG A 76 11.69 -1.52 -1.66
C ARG A 76 13.14 -1.96 -1.43
N GLN A 77 13.81 -2.51 -2.44
CA GLN A 77 15.17 -3.08 -2.34
C GLN A 77 16.27 -2.09 -2.72
N SER A 78 15.92 -0.91 -3.20
CA SER A 78 16.86 0.11 -3.65
C SER A 78 17.18 1.14 -2.56
N ALA A 79 17.76 2.30 -2.94
CA ALA A 79 17.91 3.46 -2.07
C ALA A 79 16.59 3.98 -1.48
N TYR A 80 15.47 3.49 -1.98
CA TYR A 80 14.10 3.73 -1.53
C TYR A 80 13.58 2.60 -0.62
N ALA A 81 14.48 1.83 0.01
CA ALA A 81 14.12 0.77 0.95
C ALA A 81 13.13 1.29 2.01
N GLY A 82 12.05 0.55 2.22
CA GLY A 82 10.93 0.96 3.07
C GLY A 82 9.84 1.75 2.36
N TYR A 83 9.95 2.00 1.06
CA TYR A 83 8.89 2.61 0.26
C TYR A 83 8.02 1.53 -0.36
N ASP A 84 6.93 1.24 0.33
CA ASP A 84 5.82 0.46 -0.22
C ASP A 84 4.67 1.40 -0.55
N LEU A 85 3.80 0.96 -1.45
CA LEU A 85 2.62 1.71 -1.80
C LEU A 85 1.45 1.27 -0.91
N PRO A 86 0.71 2.19 -0.27
CA PRO A 86 -0.58 1.88 0.30
C PRO A 86 -1.58 1.58 -0.81
N TRP A 87 -2.67 0.88 -0.47
CA TRP A 87 -3.73 0.52 -1.42
C TRP A 87 -4.26 1.73 -2.20
N GLU A 88 -4.48 2.85 -1.52
CA GLU A 88 -5.03 4.08 -2.09
C GLU A 88 -4.15 4.65 -3.22
N THR A 89 -2.84 4.44 -3.12
CA THR A 89 -1.88 4.84 -4.15
C THR A 89 -1.74 3.75 -5.21
N PHE A 90 -1.58 2.50 -4.80
CA PHE A 90 -1.40 1.36 -5.71
C PHE A 90 -2.57 1.22 -6.68
N SER A 91 -3.81 1.32 -6.19
CA SER A 91 -5.04 1.18 -6.99
C SER A 91 -5.21 2.26 -8.06
N GLN A 92 -4.55 3.39 -7.91
CA GLN A 92 -4.57 4.47 -8.91
C GLN A 92 -3.51 4.30 -10.01
N GLY A 93 -2.56 3.40 -9.81
CA GLY A 93 -1.52 3.10 -10.78
C GLY A 93 -2.02 2.32 -11.99
N TYR A 94 -1.18 2.29 -13.02
CA TYR A 94 -1.42 1.57 -14.26
C TYR A 94 -0.22 0.69 -14.61
N TYR A 95 -0.50 -0.44 -15.23
CA TYR A 95 0.46 -1.24 -15.98
C TYR A 95 0.33 -0.91 -17.46
N VAL A 96 1.45 -0.59 -18.12
CA VAL A 96 1.50 -0.16 -19.52
C VAL A 96 2.37 -1.15 -20.31
N PRO A 97 1.77 -2.17 -20.97
CA PRO A 97 2.52 -3.22 -21.67
C PRO A 97 3.33 -2.68 -22.86
N ASN A 98 2.83 -1.66 -23.55
CA ASN A 98 3.48 -1.08 -24.73
C ASN A 98 4.55 -0.02 -24.41
N ASP A 99 4.84 0.22 -23.13
CA ASP A 99 5.91 1.09 -22.64
C ASP A 99 6.84 0.30 -21.69
N ASP A 100 7.63 -0.61 -22.24
CA ASP A 100 8.56 -1.48 -21.51
C ASP A 100 7.89 -2.28 -20.37
N HIS A 101 6.61 -2.65 -20.52
CA HIS A 101 5.83 -3.31 -19.44
C HIS A 101 5.92 -2.55 -18.11
N ARG A 102 5.82 -1.25 -18.17
CA ARG A 102 6.10 -0.33 -17.06
C ARG A 102 4.86 -0.09 -16.19
N THR A 103 5.10 0.15 -14.90
CA THR A 103 4.08 0.77 -14.04
C THR A 103 4.12 2.29 -14.14
N TRP A 104 2.97 2.91 -14.04
CA TRP A 104 2.83 4.34 -14.13
C TRP A 104 1.77 4.90 -13.17
N PHE A 105 2.10 6.05 -12.56
CA PHE A 105 1.27 6.73 -11.54
C PHE A 105 1.10 8.20 -11.93
N PRO A 106 0.20 8.52 -12.88
CA PRO A 106 0.04 9.87 -13.40
C PRO A 106 -0.44 10.84 -12.32
N GLY A 107 0.20 12.01 -12.23
CA GLY A 107 -0.20 13.09 -11.32
C GLY A 107 0.09 12.86 -9.82
N MET A 108 0.67 11.72 -9.44
CA MET A 108 0.85 11.38 -8.02
C MET A 108 2.18 11.86 -7.42
N GLY A 109 3.10 12.41 -8.22
CA GLY A 109 4.38 12.93 -7.73
C GLY A 109 5.31 11.87 -7.12
N LEU A 110 5.09 10.58 -7.39
CA LEU A 110 5.93 9.51 -6.87
C LEU A 110 7.35 9.57 -7.47
N PRO A 111 8.38 9.16 -6.71
CA PRO A 111 9.73 8.97 -7.23
C PRO A 111 9.75 8.08 -8.48
N SER A 112 10.69 8.35 -9.40
CA SER A 112 10.82 7.60 -10.66
C SER A 112 11.06 6.10 -10.48
N ALA A 113 11.57 5.69 -9.32
CA ALA A 113 11.74 4.28 -8.96
C ALA A 113 10.42 3.48 -8.99
N PHE A 114 9.28 4.13 -8.79
CA PHE A 114 7.96 3.47 -8.91
C PHE A 114 7.50 3.26 -10.35
N LYS A 115 8.21 3.80 -11.33
CA LYS A 115 8.04 3.45 -12.75
C LYS A 115 8.83 2.17 -13.07
N VAL A 116 8.47 1.07 -12.43
CA VAL A 116 9.16 -0.21 -12.56
C VAL A 116 9.01 -0.76 -13.98
N ARG A 117 10.14 -0.93 -14.69
CA ARG A 117 10.17 -1.57 -16.02
C ARG A 117 10.04 -3.08 -15.89
N ASN A 118 9.44 -3.70 -16.89
CA ASN A 118 9.17 -5.14 -16.90
C ASN A 118 8.49 -5.59 -15.61
N ALA A 119 7.56 -4.79 -15.11
CA ALA A 119 6.78 -5.15 -13.94
C ALA A 119 6.07 -6.49 -14.18
N GLY A 120 6.25 -7.44 -13.29
CA GLY A 120 5.74 -8.80 -13.45
C GLY A 120 5.09 -9.37 -12.20
N LEU A 121 5.43 -8.81 -11.04
CA LEU A 121 4.95 -9.30 -9.76
C LEU A 121 4.49 -8.15 -8.87
N PHE A 122 3.46 -8.42 -8.08
CA PHE A 122 3.06 -7.62 -6.93
C PHE A 122 3.19 -8.47 -5.68
N ARG A 123 3.93 -7.98 -4.68
CA ARG A 123 4.06 -8.60 -3.39
C ARG A 123 3.35 -7.77 -2.34
N LEU A 124 2.59 -8.42 -1.49
CA LEU A 124 1.77 -7.81 -0.46
C LEU A 124 2.31 -8.19 0.91
N TYR A 125 2.41 -7.19 1.79
CA TYR A 125 2.90 -7.31 3.15
C TYR A 125 1.84 -6.82 4.12
N ARG A 126 1.40 -7.70 5.03
CA ARG A 126 0.39 -7.39 6.04
C ARG A 126 0.92 -6.36 7.03
N LYS A 127 0.23 -5.25 7.18
CA LYS A 127 0.65 -4.11 8.00
C LYS A 127 -0.40 -3.70 9.03
N VAL A 128 0.04 -2.94 10.05
CA VAL A 128 -0.79 -2.19 10.99
C VAL A 128 -0.33 -0.73 10.98
N ASP A 129 -1.26 0.20 10.94
CA ASP A 129 -0.99 1.63 11.12
C ASP A 129 -0.97 1.96 12.61
N VAL A 130 0.14 2.49 13.12
CA VAL A 130 0.27 2.95 14.50
C VAL A 130 0.36 4.47 14.50
N ASP A 131 -0.65 5.12 15.08
CA ASP A 131 -0.80 6.58 15.12
C ASP A 131 -0.64 7.08 16.55
N ALA A 132 0.46 7.76 16.83
CA ALA A 132 0.76 8.37 18.12
C ALA A 132 0.43 9.89 18.13
N GLY A 133 -0.49 10.34 17.28
CA GLY A 133 -0.95 11.71 17.17
C GLY A 133 0.17 12.67 16.78
N ASN A 134 0.44 13.67 17.61
CA ASN A 134 1.48 14.66 17.36
C ASN A 134 2.92 14.09 17.41
N ARG A 135 3.10 12.83 17.77
CA ARG A 135 4.38 12.11 17.76
C ARG A 135 4.66 11.41 16.43
N GLY A 136 3.68 11.40 15.53
CA GLY A 136 3.75 10.79 14.22
C GLY A 136 2.98 9.49 14.10
N SER A 137 2.99 8.92 12.90
CA SER A 137 2.40 7.62 12.60
C SER A 137 3.40 6.74 11.86
N LYS A 138 3.23 5.43 11.95
CA LYS A 138 4.08 4.44 11.32
C LYS A 138 3.28 3.24 10.84
N LEU A 139 3.57 2.82 9.61
CA LEU A 139 3.10 1.54 9.09
C LEU A 139 4.08 0.45 9.50
N ILE A 140 3.58 -0.58 10.18
CA ILE A 140 4.38 -1.69 10.70
C ILE A 140 3.97 -2.97 9.99
N GLU A 141 4.91 -3.61 9.31
CA GLU A 141 4.71 -4.94 8.74
C GLU A 141 4.76 -5.98 9.84
N LEU A 142 3.68 -6.74 10.01
CA LEU A 142 3.54 -7.63 11.15
C LEU A 142 4.63 -8.69 11.21
N ARG A 143 4.98 -9.30 10.07
CA ARG A 143 6.02 -10.34 10.01
C ARG A 143 7.46 -9.80 9.96
N GLY A 144 7.62 -8.49 9.97
CA GLY A 144 8.91 -7.80 10.21
C GLY A 144 9.31 -7.72 11.68
N LEU A 145 8.35 -8.00 12.59
CA LEU A 145 8.58 -8.05 14.03
C LEU A 145 9.08 -9.43 14.50
N SER A 146 9.63 -9.48 15.70
CA SER A 146 9.98 -10.74 16.34
C SER A 146 8.75 -11.61 16.55
N THR A 147 8.82 -12.88 16.16
CA THR A 147 7.74 -13.84 16.32
C THR A 147 7.92 -14.69 17.58
N TYR A 148 6.81 -15.05 18.19
CA TYR A 148 6.68 -15.90 19.36
C TYR A 148 5.72 -17.03 19.03
N THR A 149 5.90 -18.20 19.61
CA THR A 149 4.93 -19.29 19.50
C THR A 149 3.97 -19.21 20.69
N VAL A 150 2.68 -19.04 20.43
CA VAL A 150 1.63 -18.89 21.44
C VAL A 150 0.45 -19.78 21.08
N ASP A 151 -0.19 -20.39 22.08
CA ASP A 151 -1.40 -21.17 21.83
C ASP A 151 -2.57 -20.24 21.42
N ASN A 152 -3.20 -20.59 20.32
CA ASN A 152 -4.39 -19.89 19.83
C ASN A 152 -5.64 -20.32 20.62
N TRP A 153 -6.81 -19.80 20.22
CA TRP A 153 -8.08 -20.06 20.89
C TRP A 153 -8.63 -21.48 20.72
N SER A 154 -7.90 -22.35 20.04
CA SER A 154 -8.18 -23.78 19.85
C SER A 154 -7.08 -24.65 20.45
N ASP A 155 -6.28 -24.10 21.36
CA ASP A 155 -5.13 -24.76 22.02
C ASP A 155 -4.12 -25.34 21.02
N THR A 156 -3.91 -24.62 19.91
CA THR A 156 -2.94 -24.98 18.86
C THR A 156 -1.87 -23.91 18.80
N ALA A 157 -0.62 -24.32 18.78
CA ALA A 157 0.51 -23.42 18.67
C ALA A 157 0.49 -22.64 17.32
N GLU A 158 0.64 -21.32 17.41
CA GLU A 158 0.59 -20.38 16.30
C GLU A 158 1.65 -19.30 16.44
N ASP A 159 2.16 -18.80 15.31
CA ASP A 159 3.04 -17.64 15.29
C ASP A 159 2.28 -16.38 15.71
N ALA A 160 2.88 -15.61 16.60
CA ALA A 160 2.32 -14.39 17.15
C ALA A 160 3.38 -13.30 17.27
N ILE A 161 2.96 -12.06 17.35
CA ILE A 161 3.79 -10.91 17.72
C ILE A 161 3.30 -10.35 19.06
N LYS A 162 4.20 -9.78 19.85
CA LYS A 162 3.79 -9.02 21.04
C LYS A 162 3.14 -7.71 20.62
N LEU A 163 2.03 -7.35 21.28
CA LEU A 163 1.38 -6.06 21.06
C LEU A 163 2.27 -4.88 21.45
N SER A 164 3.12 -5.04 22.47
CA SER A 164 4.13 -4.04 22.86
C SER A 164 5.16 -3.77 21.76
N ASP A 165 5.48 -4.75 20.92
CA ASP A 165 6.45 -4.58 19.83
C ASP A 165 5.90 -3.66 18.72
N LEU A 166 4.57 -3.59 18.57
CA LEU A 166 3.90 -2.61 17.70
C LEU A 166 4.05 -1.16 18.19
N LEU A 167 4.30 -0.97 19.48
CA LEU A 167 4.47 0.33 20.13
C LEU A 167 5.94 0.66 20.41
N GLN A 168 6.86 -0.07 19.84
CA GLN A 168 8.29 0.16 20.00
C GLN A 168 8.66 1.61 19.65
N GLY A 169 9.45 2.26 20.50
CA GLY A 169 9.79 3.69 20.37
C GLY A 169 8.84 4.64 21.10
N ILE A 170 7.71 4.16 21.63
CA ILE A 170 6.80 4.92 22.51
C ILE A 170 7.07 4.50 23.95
N ALA A 171 7.74 5.35 24.72
CA ALA A 171 8.20 4.98 26.06
C ALA A 171 7.08 4.96 27.12
N ALA A 172 6.09 5.84 27.01
CA ALA A 172 4.96 5.92 27.92
C ALA A 172 3.72 6.46 27.18
N TYR A 173 2.56 5.91 27.52
CA TYR A 173 1.26 6.31 26.99
C TYR A 173 0.18 5.96 28.03
N ASP A 174 -0.98 6.63 27.94
CA ASP A 174 -2.10 6.40 28.86
C ASP A 174 -2.94 5.19 28.45
N SER A 175 -3.22 5.06 27.17
CA SER A 175 -4.00 3.95 26.60
C SER A 175 -3.80 3.85 25.10
N VAL A 176 -4.26 2.74 24.52
CA VAL A 176 -4.35 2.58 23.06
C VAL A 176 -5.77 2.19 22.65
N ALA A 177 -6.22 2.65 21.47
CA ALA A 177 -7.41 2.13 20.84
C ALA A 177 -7.00 1.26 19.65
N PHE A 178 -7.37 -0.02 19.69
CA PHE A 178 -7.31 -0.88 18.52
C PHE A 178 -8.51 -0.59 17.61
N VAL A 179 -8.27 -0.52 16.34
CA VAL A 179 -9.30 -0.34 15.30
C VAL A 179 -9.17 -1.50 14.32
N ALA A 180 -10.26 -2.23 14.13
CA ALA A 180 -10.35 -3.30 13.17
C ALA A 180 -10.64 -2.75 11.76
N VAL A 181 -10.52 -3.61 10.75
CA VAL A 181 -10.75 -3.26 9.35
C VAL A 181 -12.17 -2.72 9.09
N ASP A 182 -13.16 -3.21 9.83
CA ASP A 182 -14.56 -2.76 9.76
C ASP A 182 -14.86 -1.50 10.59
N GLY A 183 -13.84 -0.87 11.19
CA GLY A 183 -13.96 0.30 12.05
C GLY A 183 -14.34 0.00 13.50
N TYR A 184 -14.57 -1.28 13.87
CA TYR A 184 -14.78 -1.63 15.26
C TYR A 184 -13.58 -1.23 16.12
N SER A 185 -13.81 -0.62 17.28
CA SER A 185 -12.73 -0.10 18.14
C SER A 185 -12.87 -0.51 19.59
N LYS A 186 -11.73 -0.71 20.27
CA LYS A 186 -11.62 -1.00 21.69
C LYS A 186 -10.38 -0.36 22.31
N ASN A 187 -10.54 0.18 23.52
CA ASN A 187 -9.43 0.74 24.30
C ASN A 187 -8.80 -0.32 25.20
N TYR A 188 -7.48 -0.26 25.30
CA TYR A 188 -6.63 -1.12 26.13
C TYR A 188 -5.69 -0.29 26.99
N GLN A 189 -5.47 -0.75 28.21
CA GLN A 189 -4.49 -0.19 29.13
C GLN A 189 -3.09 -0.76 28.85
N PRO A 190 -2.01 -0.06 29.24
CA PRO A 190 -0.64 -0.51 29.00
C PRO A 190 -0.34 -1.93 29.53
N GLU A 191 -0.92 -2.31 30.64
CA GLU A 191 -0.72 -3.63 31.26
C GLU A 191 -1.18 -4.76 30.34
N LEU A 192 -2.33 -4.57 29.66
CA LEU A 192 -2.85 -5.53 28.69
C LEU A 192 -1.99 -5.60 27.42
N ILE A 193 -1.49 -4.46 26.95
CA ILE A 193 -0.61 -4.42 25.80
C ILE A 193 0.71 -5.15 26.06
N ASN A 194 1.25 -5.02 27.28
CA ASN A 194 2.50 -5.69 27.67
C ASN A 194 2.36 -7.21 27.80
N ASP A 195 1.16 -7.71 28.11
CA ASP A 195 0.85 -9.15 28.17
C ASP A 195 0.33 -9.74 26.86
N GLY A 196 -0.17 -8.87 25.97
CA GLY A 196 -0.92 -9.28 24.79
C GLY A 196 -0.09 -9.73 23.62
N TYR A 197 -0.68 -10.61 22.82
CA TYR A 197 -0.15 -11.08 21.55
C TYR A 197 -1.20 -10.93 20.46
N TYR A 198 -0.72 -10.74 19.24
CA TYR A 198 -1.53 -10.82 18.02
C TYR A 198 -1.13 -12.08 17.24
N LEU A 199 -2.06 -13.00 17.10
CA LEU A 199 -1.91 -14.27 16.41
C LEU A 199 -1.93 -14.03 14.90
N LEU A 200 -0.89 -14.41 14.19
CA LEU A 200 -0.66 -13.99 12.80
C LEU A 200 -1.53 -14.72 11.77
N ASN A 201 -1.90 -15.98 12.04
CA ASN A 201 -2.74 -16.74 11.11
C ASN A 201 -4.23 -16.61 11.46
N SER A 202 -4.56 -16.56 12.73
CA SER A 202 -5.93 -16.36 13.21
C SER A 202 -6.39 -14.91 13.16
N GLU A 203 -5.47 -13.95 12.93
CA GLU A 203 -5.71 -12.50 12.90
C GLU A 203 -6.50 -12.01 14.13
N VAL A 204 -6.13 -12.48 15.34
CA VAL A 204 -6.86 -12.19 16.58
C VAL A 204 -5.89 -12.01 17.75
N THR A 205 -6.28 -11.16 18.71
CA THR A 205 -5.50 -10.98 19.95
C THR A 205 -5.71 -12.12 20.94
N THR A 206 -4.73 -12.32 21.81
CA THR A 206 -4.82 -13.13 23.04
C THR A 206 -4.05 -12.45 24.16
N PHE A 207 -4.51 -12.64 25.41
CA PHE A 207 -3.91 -12.05 26.59
C PHE A 207 -3.74 -13.16 27.65
N PRO A 208 -2.67 -13.96 27.60
CA PRO A 208 -2.56 -15.21 28.37
C PRO A 208 -2.88 -15.07 29.86
N ASN A 209 -2.38 -14.01 30.52
CA ASN A 209 -2.62 -13.80 31.95
C ASN A 209 -4.01 -13.19 32.25
N PHE A 210 -4.72 -12.67 31.25
CA PHE A 210 -6.01 -11.98 31.43
C PHE A 210 -7.17 -12.65 30.69
N ASN A 211 -6.93 -13.70 29.93
CA ASN A 211 -7.97 -14.36 29.10
C ASN A 211 -9.17 -14.88 29.93
N SER A 212 -8.95 -15.25 31.19
CA SER A 212 -10.02 -15.71 32.12
C SER A 212 -10.88 -14.56 32.65
N THR A 213 -10.35 -13.33 32.70
CA THR A 213 -10.99 -12.18 33.37
C THR A 213 -11.55 -11.16 32.35
N LEU A 214 -10.96 -11.06 31.19
CA LEU A 214 -11.41 -10.12 30.16
C LEU A 214 -12.72 -10.54 29.51
N PRO A 215 -13.61 -9.58 29.19
CA PRO A 215 -14.76 -9.83 28.31
C PRO A 215 -14.33 -10.37 26.95
N GLY A 216 -15.19 -11.21 26.34
CA GLY A 216 -14.88 -11.87 25.06
C GLY A 216 -14.49 -10.91 23.93
N ASN A 217 -15.14 -9.77 23.83
CA ASN A 217 -14.91 -8.73 22.82
C ASN A 217 -13.64 -7.89 23.09
N MET A 218 -13.02 -8.02 24.24
CA MET A 218 -11.71 -7.42 24.53
C MET A 218 -10.57 -8.41 24.32
N LYS A 219 -10.74 -9.67 24.73
CA LYS A 219 -9.68 -10.67 24.61
C LYS A 219 -9.47 -11.20 23.20
N LYS A 220 -10.51 -11.16 22.35
CA LYS A 220 -10.51 -11.64 20.95
C LYS A 220 -10.76 -10.49 19.98
N PHE A 221 -9.86 -9.51 19.95
CA PHE A 221 -9.93 -8.44 18.97
C PHE A 221 -9.41 -8.96 17.62
N LYS A 222 -10.22 -8.86 16.56
CA LYS A 222 -9.93 -9.44 15.26
C LYS A 222 -9.51 -8.38 14.23
N LYS A 223 -8.68 -8.79 13.27
CA LYS A 223 -8.38 -8.03 12.06
C LYS A 223 -7.88 -6.61 12.36
N LEU A 224 -6.87 -6.52 13.21
CA LEU A 224 -6.27 -5.25 13.63
C LEU A 224 -5.72 -4.49 12.42
N ALA A 225 -6.28 -3.32 12.14
CA ALA A 225 -5.87 -2.45 11.04
C ALA A 225 -5.07 -1.24 11.52
N LYS A 226 -5.49 -0.67 12.67
CA LYS A 226 -4.88 0.54 13.21
C LYS A 226 -4.81 0.50 14.74
N ILE A 227 -3.79 1.16 15.29
CA ILE A 227 -3.63 1.44 16.71
C ILE A 227 -3.52 2.96 16.87
N ASN A 228 -4.45 3.57 17.61
CA ASN A 228 -4.33 4.95 18.03
C ASN A 228 -3.77 4.98 19.44
N VAL A 229 -2.68 5.72 19.68
CA VAL A 229 -2.00 5.82 20.96
C VAL A 229 -2.34 7.16 21.61
N TYR A 230 -2.83 7.14 22.83
CA TYR A 230 -3.24 8.31 23.58
C TYR A 230 -2.28 8.59 24.74
N GLY A 231 -2.03 9.88 25.00
CA GLY A 231 -1.18 10.30 26.12
C GLY A 231 0.30 9.97 25.94
N ALA A 232 0.77 9.77 24.71
CA ALA A 232 2.18 9.50 24.44
C ALA A 232 3.04 10.71 24.89
N THR A 233 3.84 10.52 25.95
CA THR A 233 4.61 11.61 26.59
C THR A 233 6.07 11.67 26.17
N SER A 234 6.58 10.62 25.53
CA SER A 234 7.99 10.53 25.13
C SER A 234 8.35 11.56 24.07
N ALA A 235 9.49 12.23 24.27
CA ALA A 235 10.08 13.16 23.33
C ALA A 235 10.84 12.47 22.18
N GLN A 236 11.02 11.15 22.24
CA GLN A 236 11.66 10.40 21.17
C GLN A 236 10.71 10.37 19.97
N ASN A 237 11.22 10.76 18.81
CA ASN A 237 10.50 10.54 17.57
C ASN A 237 10.18 9.06 17.46
N PHE A 238 8.97 8.77 17.01
CA PHE A 238 8.51 7.43 16.66
C PHE A 238 9.25 6.94 15.40
N ASP A 239 10.57 6.94 15.49
CA ASP A 239 11.49 6.69 14.38
C ASP A 239 12.41 5.52 14.75
N PHE A 240 11.82 4.34 14.86
CA PHE A 240 12.61 3.11 14.91
C PHE A 240 12.61 2.45 13.54
N ALA A 241 13.79 2.09 13.05
CA ALA A 241 13.93 1.32 11.85
C ALA A 241 13.57 -0.13 12.15
N LEU A 242 12.43 -0.59 11.65
CA LEU A 242 12.14 -2.03 11.56
C LEU A 242 12.86 -2.58 10.35
N ALA A 243 13.44 -3.76 10.48
CA ALA A 243 13.88 -4.50 9.30
C ALA A 243 12.66 -4.77 8.40
N PRO A 244 12.74 -4.49 7.10
CA PRO A 244 11.65 -4.82 6.20
C PRO A 244 11.44 -6.33 6.20
N GLN A 245 10.20 -6.76 6.11
CA GLN A 245 9.83 -8.17 5.99
C GLN A 245 10.46 -8.75 4.72
N GLU A 246 11.18 -9.87 4.85
CA GLU A 246 11.89 -10.47 3.72
C GLU A 246 10.95 -11.23 2.78
N LYS A 247 9.93 -11.89 3.34
CA LYS A 247 9.01 -12.74 2.58
C LYS A 247 7.61 -12.13 2.56
N ALA A 248 7.07 -11.93 1.36
CA ALA A 248 5.71 -11.44 1.18
C ALA A 248 4.66 -12.43 1.74
N ASP A 249 3.56 -11.88 2.26
CA ASP A 249 2.40 -12.66 2.68
C ASP A 249 1.64 -13.21 1.47
N LEU A 250 1.48 -12.39 0.43
CA LEU A 250 0.85 -12.77 -0.83
C LEU A 250 1.68 -12.30 -2.03
N THR A 251 1.56 -13.01 -3.14
CA THR A 251 2.20 -12.65 -4.41
C THR A 251 1.21 -12.83 -5.55
N PHE A 252 1.09 -11.81 -6.39
CA PHE A 252 0.30 -11.83 -7.61
C PHE A 252 1.21 -11.62 -8.82
N THR A 253 0.97 -12.37 -9.88
CA THR A 253 1.72 -12.23 -11.14
C THR A 253 0.85 -11.48 -12.15
N ILE A 254 1.43 -10.53 -12.87
CA ILE A 254 0.76 -9.91 -14.02
C ILE A 254 0.68 -10.98 -15.12
N PRO A 255 -0.52 -11.33 -15.59
CA PRO A 255 -0.65 -12.35 -16.63
C PRO A 255 -0.14 -11.84 -17.97
N SER A 256 0.36 -12.74 -18.81
CA SER A 256 0.77 -12.43 -20.19
C SER A 256 -0.43 -12.16 -21.12
N ASP A 257 -1.56 -12.77 -20.84
CA ASP A 257 -2.84 -12.51 -21.53
C ASP A 257 -3.66 -11.51 -20.72
N LEU A 258 -3.87 -10.34 -21.30
CA LEU A 258 -4.63 -9.23 -20.71
C LEU A 258 -6.05 -9.10 -21.27
N SER A 259 -6.51 -10.02 -22.09
CA SER A 259 -7.81 -9.94 -22.75
C SER A 259 -9.01 -9.92 -21.79
N GLY A 260 -8.83 -10.41 -20.56
CA GLY A 260 -9.83 -10.38 -19.50
C GLY A 260 -9.84 -9.12 -18.63
N PHE A 261 -8.97 -8.14 -18.91
CA PHE A 261 -8.81 -6.93 -18.12
C PHE A 261 -9.27 -5.69 -18.87
N GLU A 262 -9.83 -4.73 -18.14
CA GLU A 262 -10.27 -3.46 -18.74
C GLU A 262 -9.07 -2.54 -18.99
N SER A 263 -8.93 -2.09 -20.23
CA SER A 263 -7.91 -1.11 -20.60
C SER A 263 -8.46 0.31 -20.60
N THR A 264 -7.60 1.25 -20.25
CA THR A 264 -7.86 2.70 -20.32
C THR A 264 -6.89 3.35 -21.30
N GLU A 265 -7.43 4.14 -22.22
CA GLU A 265 -6.58 4.98 -23.09
C GLU A 265 -6.05 6.16 -22.27
N MET A 266 -4.73 6.30 -22.26
CA MET A 266 -4.02 7.38 -21.57
C MET A 266 -3.23 8.21 -22.59
N VAL A 267 -3.12 9.50 -22.34
CA VAL A 267 -2.35 10.43 -23.16
C VAL A 267 -1.06 10.75 -22.43
N THR A 268 0.07 10.54 -23.11
CA THR A 268 1.38 10.98 -22.63
C THR A 268 1.90 12.07 -23.52
N GLU A 269 2.40 13.15 -22.92
CA GLU A 269 3.27 14.09 -23.60
C GLU A 269 4.65 13.47 -23.78
N LYS A 270 5.18 13.48 -25.00
CA LYS A 270 6.55 13.06 -25.30
C LYS A 270 7.54 14.14 -24.94
#